data_fa68573ed2f42d9368e06fff61679243
#
_entry.id   fa68573ed2f42d9368e06fff61679243
#
_cell.length_a   1.000
_cell.length_b   1.000
_cell.length_c   1.000
_cell.angle_alpha   90.00
_cell.angle_beta   90.00
_cell.angle_gamma   90.00
#
_symmetry.space_group_name_H-M   'P 1'
#
loop_
_entity.id
_entity.type
_entity.pdbx_description
1 polymer ?
#
loop_
_entity_poly.entity_id
_entity_poly.type
_entity_poly.pdbx_seq_one_letter_code
_entity_poly.pdbx_strand_id
1 'polypeptide(L)'
;MIRPAAETEASVLTKVALDAKRYWGYPESWIRHWQSDLTVSPEFIRDNHVYVYEDEGEIRGFYALCVSGEKADLEHMWVRPTMIGTGIGKELFLDAMERAAQLNVNAVEISSDPNAAGFYKRMGATQIGEIDAPMEGQPRKLPRLEIKP
;
A
#
# COMPACT_ATOMS: atom_id res chain seq x y z
N MET A 1 2.10 -10.48 -13.59
CA MET A 1 3.07 -9.55 -14.21
C MET A 1 2.87 -8.14 -13.67
N ILE A 2 3.94 -7.52 -13.25
CA ILE A 2 3.88 -6.16 -12.68
C ILE A 2 4.18 -5.14 -13.78
N ARG A 3 3.33 -4.13 -13.90
CA ARG A 3 3.47 -3.05 -14.89
C ARG A 3 3.02 -1.71 -14.31
N PRO A 4 3.40 -0.58 -14.94
CA PRO A 4 2.88 0.71 -14.51
C PRO A 4 1.36 0.77 -14.63
N ALA A 5 0.71 1.42 -13.67
CA ALA A 5 -0.72 1.68 -13.72
C ALA A 5 -1.03 2.77 -14.76
N ALA A 6 -2.17 2.64 -15.44
CA ALA A 6 -2.69 3.70 -16.31
C ALA A 6 -3.63 4.60 -15.52
N GLU A 7 -3.67 5.90 -15.87
CA GLU A 7 -4.56 6.85 -15.21
C GLU A 7 -6.03 6.43 -15.28
N THR A 8 -6.41 5.76 -16.36
CA THR A 8 -7.77 5.23 -16.56
C THR A 8 -8.13 4.10 -15.60
N GLU A 9 -7.16 3.55 -14.88
CA GLU A 9 -7.36 2.44 -13.94
C GLU A 9 -7.62 2.91 -12.50
N ALA A 10 -7.67 4.23 -12.26
CA ALA A 10 -7.81 4.78 -10.92
C ALA A 10 -8.99 4.18 -10.13
N SER A 11 -10.17 4.06 -10.75
CA SER A 11 -11.34 3.52 -10.06
C SER A 11 -11.17 2.04 -9.69
N VAL A 12 -10.49 1.26 -10.52
CA VAL A 12 -10.19 -0.13 -10.23
C VAL A 12 -9.26 -0.24 -9.02
N LEU A 13 -8.23 0.60 -8.95
CA LEU A 13 -7.29 0.62 -7.83
C LEU A 13 -7.98 1.02 -6.53
N THR A 14 -8.86 2.02 -6.57
CA THR A 14 -9.66 2.42 -5.41
C THR A 14 -10.49 1.24 -4.91
N LYS A 15 -11.15 0.50 -5.81
CA LYS A 15 -11.94 -0.67 -5.42
C LYS A 15 -11.07 -1.75 -4.78
N VAL A 16 -9.89 -2.01 -5.32
CA VAL A 16 -8.95 -2.98 -4.73
C VAL A 16 -8.57 -2.57 -3.31
N ALA A 17 -8.25 -1.29 -3.10
CA ALA A 17 -7.88 -0.78 -1.78
C ALA A 17 -9.03 -0.91 -0.77
N LEU A 18 -10.25 -0.53 -1.17
CA LEU A 18 -11.43 -0.63 -0.30
C LEU A 18 -11.76 -2.08 0.05
N ASP A 19 -11.74 -2.99 -0.93
CA ASP A 19 -12.02 -4.40 -0.69
C ASP A 19 -10.98 -5.03 0.23
N ALA A 20 -9.71 -4.68 0.04
CA ALA A 20 -8.62 -5.17 0.90
C ALA A 20 -8.77 -4.66 2.34
N LYS A 21 -9.15 -3.39 2.52
CA LYS A 21 -9.36 -2.81 3.84
C LYS A 21 -10.54 -3.47 4.56
N ARG A 22 -11.62 -3.74 3.82
CA ARG A 22 -12.80 -4.43 4.37
C ARG A 22 -12.51 -5.85 4.84
N TYR A 23 -11.54 -6.51 4.23
CA TYR A 23 -11.16 -7.88 4.57
C TYR A 23 -10.84 -8.05 6.06
N TRP A 24 -10.26 -7.02 6.69
CA TRP A 24 -9.88 -7.06 8.10
C TRP A 24 -11.06 -6.96 9.07
N GLY A 25 -12.29 -6.78 8.56
CA GLY A 25 -13.49 -6.77 9.38
C GLY A 25 -13.78 -5.46 10.11
N TYR A 26 -13.19 -4.36 9.67
CA TYR A 26 -13.49 -3.05 10.25
C TYR A 26 -14.95 -2.66 10.04
N PRO A 27 -15.56 -1.92 10.98
CA PRO A 27 -16.93 -1.41 10.79
C PRO A 27 -17.04 -0.59 9.51
N GLU A 28 -18.18 -0.68 8.82
CA GLU A 28 -18.37 0.03 7.56
C GLU A 28 -18.30 1.56 7.75
N SER A 29 -18.65 2.08 8.94
CA SER A 29 -18.48 3.49 9.26
C SER A 29 -17.02 3.93 9.22
N TRP A 30 -16.09 3.05 9.63
CA TRP A 30 -14.66 3.31 9.54
C TRP A 30 -14.20 3.30 8.10
N ILE A 31 -14.67 2.37 7.30
CA ILE A 31 -14.34 2.30 5.87
C ILE A 31 -14.77 3.59 5.16
N ARG A 32 -15.98 4.09 5.45
CA ARG A 32 -16.44 5.37 4.90
C ARG A 32 -15.55 6.54 5.32
N HIS A 33 -15.08 6.52 6.56
CA HIS A 33 -14.19 7.55 7.08
C HIS A 33 -12.83 7.56 6.35
N TRP A 34 -12.34 6.38 5.99
CA TRP A 34 -11.06 6.22 5.28
C TRP A 34 -11.20 6.34 3.76
N GLN A 35 -12.40 6.51 3.22
CA GLN A 35 -12.62 6.46 1.78
C GLN A 35 -11.74 7.44 1.00
N SER A 36 -11.56 8.66 1.49
CA SER A 36 -10.70 9.65 0.84
C SER A 36 -9.23 9.20 0.82
N ASP A 37 -8.75 8.59 1.92
CA ASP A 37 -7.37 8.11 2.01
C ASP A 37 -7.12 6.89 1.12
N LEU A 38 -8.16 6.10 0.86
CA LEU A 38 -8.08 4.89 0.04
C LEU A 38 -8.38 5.17 -1.44
N THR A 39 -8.84 6.37 -1.76
CA THR A 39 -9.14 6.74 -3.14
C THR A 39 -7.86 7.06 -3.90
N VAL A 40 -7.70 6.40 -5.04
CA VAL A 40 -6.60 6.66 -5.99
C VAL A 40 -7.18 7.46 -7.13
N SER A 41 -6.62 8.66 -7.39
CA SER A 41 -7.05 9.50 -8.50
C SER A 41 -6.15 9.30 -9.72
N PRO A 42 -6.63 9.68 -10.93
CA PRO A 42 -5.78 9.67 -12.12
C PRO A 42 -4.52 10.53 -11.93
N GLU A 43 -4.66 11.69 -11.27
CA GLU A 43 -3.54 12.60 -11.00
C GLU A 43 -2.51 11.96 -10.06
N PHE A 44 -2.97 11.21 -9.05
CA PHE A 44 -2.09 10.48 -8.15
C PHE A 44 -1.24 9.46 -8.93
N ILE A 45 -1.86 8.73 -9.85
CA ILE A 45 -1.15 7.73 -10.69
C ILE A 45 -0.11 8.42 -11.56
N ARG A 46 -0.47 9.57 -12.16
CA ARG A 46 0.45 10.33 -13.01
C ARG A 46 1.65 10.85 -12.22
N ASP A 47 1.43 11.35 -11.00
CA ASP A 47 2.44 12.08 -10.24
C ASP A 47 3.29 11.20 -9.33
N ASN A 48 2.97 9.92 -9.20
CA ASN A 48 3.68 8.99 -8.32
C ASN A 48 4.04 7.69 -9.05
N HIS A 49 4.78 6.82 -8.36
CA HIS A 49 5.18 5.53 -8.92
C HIS A 49 4.16 4.46 -8.51
N VAL A 50 3.19 4.22 -9.39
CA VAL A 50 2.09 3.29 -9.15
C VAL A 50 2.19 2.10 -10.11
N TYR A 51 2.23 0.90 -9.55
CA TYR A 51 2.40 -0.34 -10.32
C TYR A 51 1.35 -1.35 -9.92
N VAL A 52 0.85 -2.07 -10.92
CA VAL A 52 -0.19 -3.09 -10.73
C VAL A 52 0.36 -4.47 -11.02
N TYR A 53 -0.16 -5.46 -10.31
CA TYR A 53 0.02 -6.87 -10.64
C TYR A 53 -1.18 -7.30 -11.49
N GLU A 54 -0.94 -7.60 -12.75
CA GLU A 54 -1.98 -8.03 -13.68
C GLU A 54 -1.78 -9.50 -14.03
N ASP A 55 -2.86 -10.25 -14.01
CA ASP A 55 -2.89 -11.65 -14.38
C ASP A 55 -4.23 -11.95 -15.05
N GLU A 56 -4.18 -12.60 -16.21
CA GLU A 56 -5.36 -12.93 -17.01
C GLU A 56 -6.27 -11.72 -17.28
N GLY A 57 -5.67 -10.57 -17.54
CA GLY A 57 -6.39 -9.34 -17.83
C GLY A 57 -7.00 -8.65 -16.62
N GLU A 58 -6.77 -9.15 -15.42
CA GLU A 58 -7.30 -8.57 -14.18
C GLU A 58 -6.20 -8.04 -13.28
N ILE A 59 -6.47 -6.90 -12.64
CA ILE A 59 -5.59 -6.35 -11.62
C ILE A 59 -5.84 -7.09 -10.31
N ARG A 60 -4.81 -7.77 -9.80
CA ARG A 60 -4.86 -8.56 -8.57
C ARG A 60 -4.37 -7.81 -7.34
N GLY A 61 -3.60 -6.76 -7.55
CA GLY A 61 -3.07 -5.93 -6.49
C GLY A 61 -2.27 -4.77 -7.06
N PHE A 62 -1.82 -3.86 -6.20
CA PHE A 62 -0.99 -2.74 -6.64
C PHE A 62 -0.22 -2.15 -5.47
N TYR A 63 0.81 -1.36 -5.79
CA TYR A 63 1.49 -0.52 -4.81
C TYR A 63 1.70 0.89 -5.36
N ALA A 64 1.95 1.83 -4.47
CA ALA A 64 2.32 3.19 -4.83
C ALA A 64 3.46 3.67 -3.95
N LEU A 65 4.51 4.17 -4.58
CA LEU A 65 5.63 4.84 -3.94
C LEU A 65 5.54 6.33 -4.20
N CYS A 66 5.55 7.12 -3.13
CA CYS A 66 5.58 8.57 -3.19
C CYS A 66 6.95 9.05 -2.75
N VAL A 67 7.74 9.58 -3.67
CA VAL A 67 9.13 9.97 -3.41
C VAL A 67 9.18 11.42 -2.95
N SER A 68 9.93 11.67 -1.88
CA SER A 68 10.20 13.01 -1.35
C SER A 68 11.67 13.09 -0.96
N GLY A 69 12.47 13.75 -1.81
CA GLY A 69 13.91 13.82 -1.61
C GLY A 69 14.58 12.45 -1.66
N GLU A 70 15.29 12.09 -0.60
CA GLU A 70 16.00 10.82 -0.52
C GLU A 70 15.18 9.70 0.11
N LYS A 71 13.91 9.96 0.45
CA LYS A 71 13.00 9.00 1.05
C LYS A 71 11.78 8.79 0.18
N ALA A 72 11.11 7.66 0.40
CA ALA A 72 9.81 7.38 -0.21
C ALA A 72 8.86 6.83 0.85
N ASP A 73 7.57 7.11 0.67
CA ASP A 73 6.53 6.44 1.42
C ASP A 73 5.90 5.35 0.54
N LEU A 74 5.74 4.16 1.08
CA LEU A 74 4.92 3.14 0.47
C LEU A 74 3.48 3.47 0.85
N GLU A 75 2.85 4.33 0.05
CA GLU A 75 1.55 4.92 0.37
C GLU A 75 0.41 3.93 0.23
N HIS A 76 0.52 3.03 -0.76
CA HIS A 76 -0.44 1.96 -0.99
C HIS A 76 0.27 0.66 -1.24
N MET A 77 -0.26 -0.41 -0.68
CA MET A 77 0.14 -1.78 -0.92
C MET A 77 -1.08 -2.64 -0.63
N TRP A 78 -1.78 -3.04 -1.67
CA TRP A 78 -3.05 -3.75 -1.54
C TRP A 78 -3.12 -4.94 -2.49
N VAL A 79 -3.66 -6.03 -1.99
CA VAL A 79 -3.90 -7.25 -2.75
C VAL A 79 -5.38 -7.60 -2.61
N ARG A 80 -6.02 -8.05 -3.70
CA ARG A 80 -7.42 -8.50 -3.60
C ARG A 80 -7.53 -9.63 -2.57
N PRO A 81 -8.59 -9.61 -1.73
CA PRO A 81 -8.75 -10.64 -0.70
C PRO A 81 -8.67 -12.07 -1.23
N THR A 82 -9.17 -12.32 -2.43
CA THR A 82 -9.12 -13.64 -3.07
C THR A 82 -7.70 -14.10 -3.42
N MET A 83 -6.74 -13.18 -3.41
CA MET A 83 -5.34 -13.45 -3.76
C MET A 83 -4.42 -13.48 -2.55
N ILE A 84 -4.93 -13.37 -1.34
CA ILE A 84 -4.14 -13.48 -0.12
C ILE A 84 -3.56 -14.89 -0.01
N GLY A 85 -2.27 -14.98 0.32
CA GLY A 85 -1.58 -16.26 0.42
C GLY A 85 -1.04 -16.81 -0.90
N THR A 86 -1.19 -16.09 -2.01
CA THR A 86 -0.70 -16.52 -3.33
C THR A 86 0.71 -16.04 -3.66
N GLY A 87 1.30 -15.20 -2.80
CA GLY A 87 2.64 -14.62 -3.04
C GLY A 87 2.64 -13.31 -3.80
N ILE A 88 1.49 -12.81 -4.25
CA ILE A 88 1.39 -11.55 -5.00
C ILE A 88 1.86 -10.36 -4.15
N GLY A 89 1.50 -10.33 -2.87
CA GLY A 89 1.95 -9.28 -1.96
C GLY A 89 3.47 -9.23 -1.84
N LYS A 90 4.10 -10.39 -1.70
CA LYS A 90 5.55 -10.50 -1.66
C LYS A 90 6.20 -9.99 -2.96
N GLU A 91 5.66 -10.39 -4.10
CA GLU A 91 6.18 -9.95 -5.40
C GLU A 91 6.06 -8.44 -5.58
N LEU A 92 4.92 -7.87 -5.21
CA LEU A 92 4.71 -6.43 -5.27
C LEU A 92 5.68 -5.69 -4.36
N PHE A 93 5.86 -6.18 -3.14
CA PHE A 93 6.78 -5.55 -2.19
C PHE A 93 8.23 -5.58 -2.69
N LEU A 94 8.69 -6.71 -3.20
CA LEU A 94 10.05 -6.84 -3.74
C LEU A 94 10.25 -5.93 -4.94
N ASP A 95 9.25 -5.82 -5.82
CA ASP A 95 9.30 -4.91 -6.96
C ASP A 95 9.39 -3.45 -6.49
N ALA A 96 8.61 -3.08 -5.48
CA ALA A 96 8.63 -1.74 -4.91
C ALA A 96 10.02 -1.39 -4.34
N MET A 97 10.66 -2.32 -3.65
CA MET A 97 12.00 -2.11 -3.08
C MET A 97 13.06 -1.99 -4.17
N GLU A 98 12.99 -2.82 -5.18
CA GLU A 98 13.91 -2.74 -6.33
C GLU A 98 13.76 -1.39 -7.04
N ARG A 99 12.54 -0.95 -7.25
CA ARG A 99 12.28 0.34 -7.88
C ARG A 99 12.76 1.51 -7.03
N ALA A 100 12.54 1.45 -5.73
CA ALA A 100 13.03 2.47 -4.81
C ALA A 100 14.56 2.58 -4.86
N ALA A 101 15.26 1.45 -4.94
CA ALA A 101 16.71 1.42 -5.10
C ALA A 101 17.15 2.08 -6.41
N GLN A 102 16.44 1.80 -7.50
CA GLN A 102 16.71 2.42 -8.81
C GLN A 102 16.48 3.94 -8.80
N LEU A 103 15.57 4.41 -7.94
CA LEU A 103 15.27 5.84 -7.78
C LEU A 103 16.24 6.53 -6.81
N ASN A 104 17.26 5.81 -6.31
CA ASN A 104 18.24 6.32 -5.34
C ASN A 104 17.61 6.79 -4.02
N VAL A 105 16.54 6.11 -3.60
CA VAL A 105 15.90 6.35 -2.32
C VAL A 105 16.69 5.63 -1.23
N ASN A 106 17.01 6.35 -0.14
CA ASN A 106 17.80 5.81 0.98
C ASN A 106 16.95 5.00 1.96
N ALA A 107 15.66 5.33 2.07
CA ALA A 107 14.75 4.65 2.98
C ALA A 107 13.34 4.70 2.44
N VAL A 108 12.61 3.60 2.62
CA VAL A 108 11.16 3.53 2.36
C VAL A 108 10.47 3.44 3.71
N GLU A 109 9.55 4.35 3.96
CA GLU A 109 8.76 4.39 5.19
C GLU A 109 7.34 3.91 4.91
N ILE A 110 6.76 3.25 5.91
CA ILE A 110 5.44 2.64 5.80
C ILE A 110 4.63 2.97 7.05
N SER A 111 3.50 3.64 6.88
CA SER A 111 2.50 3.77 7.95
C SER A 111 1.58 2.57 7.81
N SER A 112 1.81 1.52 8.59
CA SER A 112 1.19 0.23 8.38
C SER A 112 -0.15 0.10 9.10
N ASP A 113 -1.13 -0.50 8.43
CA ASP A 113 -2.27 -1.08 9.15
C ASP A 113 -1.71 -2.08 10.16
N PRO A 114 -2.22 -2.10 11.41
CA PRO A 114 -1.74 -3.05 12.43
C PRO A 114 -1.79 -4.51 11.96
N ASN A 115 -2.76 -4.85 11.12
CA ASN A 115 -2.90 -6.21 10.58
C ASN A 115 -1.83 -6.57 9.54
N ALA A 116 -1.19 -5.58 8.93
CA ALA A 116 -0.17 -5.79 7.90
C ALA A 116 1.26 -5.68 8.42
N ALA A 117 1.46 -5.16 9.63
CA ALA A 117 2.80 -4.92 10.17
C ALA A 117 3.66 -6.18 10.20
N GLY A 118 3.08 -7.33 10.54
CA GLY A 118 3.80 -8.61 10.55
C GLY A 118 4.35 -8.99 9.19
N PHE A 119 3.59 -8.74 8.14
CA PHE A 119 4.05 -8.98 6.76
C PHE A 119 5.29 -8.13 6.45
N TYR A 120 5.24 -6.83 6.70
CA TYR A 120 6.37 -5.95 6.42
C TYR A 120 7.61 -6.30 7.24
N LYS A 121 7.43 -6.67 8.51
CA LYS A 121 8.54 -7.10 9.36
C LYS A 121 9.20 -8.37 8.83
N ARG A 122 8.41 -9.33 8.36
CA ARG A 122 8.96 -10.55 7.73
C ARG A 122 9.73 -10.22 6.45
N MET A 123 9.35 -9.14 5.76
CA MET A 123 10.05 -8.68 4.56
C MET A 123 11.30 -7.85 4.87
N GLY A 124 11.62 -7.65 6.15
CA GLY A 124 12.84 -6.96 6.55
C GLY A 124 12.66 -5.54 7.07
N ALA A 125 11.42 -5.04 7.17
CA ALA A 125 11.18 -3.71 7.72
C ALA A 125 11.32 -3.69 9.23
N THR A 126 11.82 -2.56 9.76
CA THR A 126 12.02 -2.32 11.19
C THR A 126 11.03 -1.26 11.66
N GLN A 127 10.43 -1.49 12.82
CA GLN A 127 9.54 -0.48 13.40
C GLN A 127 10.36 0.67 13.98
N ILE A 128 10.06 1.89 13.55
CA ILE A 128 10.75 3.10 13.99
C ILE A 128 9.87 4.00 14.87
N GLY A 129 8.60 3.67 15.01
CA GLY A 129 7.68 4.46 15.83
C GLY A 129 6.24 4.04 15.65
N GLU A 130 5.35 4.92 16.08
CA GLU A 130 3.90 4.73 15.96
C GLU A 130 3.25 6.07 15.64
N ILE A 131 2.09 6.02 14.97
CA ILE A 131 1.27 7.19 14.67
C ILE A 131 -0.08 6.99 15.34
N ASP A 132 -0.54 7.98 16.12
CA ASP A 132 -1.87 7.96 16.69
C ASP A 132 -2.90 8.18 15.58
N ALA A 133 -3.83 7.26 15.47
CA ALA A 133 -4.88 7.29 14.46
C ALA A 133 -6.22 6.84 15.06
N PRO A 134 -6.76 7.62 16.04
CA PRO A 134 -7.99 7.23 16.71
C PRO A 134 -9.16 7.19 15.73
N MET A 135 -10.09 6.25 15.98
CA MET A 135 -11.30 6.09 15.18
C MET A 135 -12.53 6.05 16.08
N GLU A 136 -13.47 6.95 15.79
CA GLU A 136 -14.76 7.02 16.51
C GLU A 136 -14.59 6.99 18.03
N GLY A 137 -13.62 7.75 18.55
CA GLY A 137 -13.33 7.83 19.98
C GLY A 137 -12.52 6.66 20.54
N GLN A 138 -12.18 5.67 19.73
CA GLN A 138 -11.34 4.54 20.14
C GLN A 138 -9.88 4.83 19.86
N PRO A 139 -8.97 4.64 20.84
CA PRO A 139 -7.54 4.81 20.60
C PRO A 139 -7.05 3.74 19.61
N ARG A 140 -6.20 4.17 18.70
CA ARG A 140 -5.64 3.29 17.68
C ARG A 140 -4.27 3.82 17.29
N LYS A 141 -3.30 2.91 17.12
CA LYS A 141 -1.95 3.28 16.71
C LYS A 141 -1.56 2.52 15.45
N LEU A 142 -0.91 3.22 14.53
CA LEU A 142 -0.34 2.62 13.34
C LEU A 142 1.15 2.45 13.54
N PRO A 143 1.70 1.23 13.41
CA PRO A 143 3.15 1.04 13.37
C PRO A 143 3.77 1.83 12.23
N ARG A 144 4.82 2.57 12.53
CA ARG A 144 5.64 3.25 11.53
C ARG A 144 6.88 2.40 11.28
N LEU A 145 7.05 1.93 10.06
CA LEU A 145 8.11 1.01 9.69
C LEU A 145 9.05 1.66 8.68
N GLU A 146 10.27 1.15 8.62
CA GLU A 146 11.28 1.62 7.66
C GLU A 146 12.05 0.43 7.12
N ILE A 147 12.37 0.49 5.84
CA ILE A 147 13.29 -0.46 5.20
C ILE A 147 14.22 0.30 4.26
N LYS A 148 15.48 -0.14 4.20
CA LYS A 148 16.45 0.37 3.24
C LYS A 148 16.39 -0.52 2.01
N PRO A 149 16.01 0.04 0.86
CA PRO A 149 15.86 -0.74 -0.36
C PRO A 149 17.19 -1.21 -0.97
#